data_27abe9bab49f4745fc6bf2c7ec46f141
#
_entry.id   27abe9bab49f4745fc6bf2c7ec46f141
#
_cell.length_a   1.000
_cell.length_b   1.000
_cell.length_c   1.000
_cell.angle_alpha   90.00
_cell.angle_beta   90.00
_cell.angle_gamma   90.00
#
_symmetry.space_group_name_H-M   'P 1'
#
loop_
_entity.id
_entity.type
_entity.pdbx_description
1 polymer ?
#
loop_
_entity_poly.entity_id
_entity_poly.type
_entity_poly.pdbx_seq_one_letter_code
_entity_poly.pdbx_strand_id
1 'polypeptide(L)'
;MGISIEELRKLEKDSYQILDIRNETEISHGAIPGAIAVAEDAIDGHPEIDFTKKLVICCSRGEHSVEVAETLEEKGVDAVSLN
;
A
#
# COMPACT_ATOMS: atom_id res chain seq x y z
N MET A 1 4.69 -5.26 -9.79
CA MET A 1 4.72 -3.99 -10.51
C MET A 1 4.82 -2.82 -9.52
N GLY A 2 5.57 -1.78 -9.88
CA GLY A 2 5.83 -0.68 -8.96
C GLY A 2 5.34 0.65 -9.48
N ILE A 3 5.16 1.60 -8.57
CA ILE A 3 4.80 2.98 -8.91
C ILE A 3 5.76 3.91 -8.17
N SER A 4 6.19 4.98 -8.81
CA SER A 4 7.04 5.99 -8.17
C SER A 4 6.19 7.02 -7.43
N ILE A 5 6.83 7.80 -6.55
CA ILE A 5 6.14 8.89 -5.86
C ILE A 5 5.62 9.92 -6.87
N GLU A 6 6.37 10.18 -7.91
CA GLU A 6 5.94 11.12 -8.96
C GLU A 6 4.68 10.64 -9.67
N GLU A 7 4.64 9.36 -10.01
CA GLU A 7 3.46 8.78 -10.62
C GLU A 7 2.27 8.79 -9.67
N LEU A 8 2.51 8.49 -8.40
CA LEU A 8 1.48 8.50 -7.36
C LEU A 8 0.83 9.89 -7.25
N ARG A 9 1.64 10.95 -7.29
CA ARG A 9 1.15 12.32 -7.20
C ARG A 9 0.23 12.73 -8.34
N LYS A 10 0.30 12.04 -9.46
CA LYS A 10 -0.54 12.30 -10.62
C LYS A 10 -1.91 11.66 -10.53
N LEU A 11 -2.09 10.74 -9.58
CA LEU A 11 -3.37 10.06 -9.38
C LEU A 11 -4.32 10.97 -8.58
N GLU A 12 -5.60 10.85 -8.84
CA GLU A 12 -6.61 11.54 -8.05
C GLU A 12 -6.67 10.92 -6.66
N LYS A 13 -6.81 11.76 -5.63
CA LYS A 13 -6.77 11.34 -4.24
C LYS A 13 -7.75 10.23 -3.90
N ASP A 14 -8.93 10.26 -4.52
CA ASP A 14 -9.96 9.27 -4.20
C ASP A 14 -9.84 7.98 -5.01
N SER A 15 -8.86 7.89 -5.94
CA SER A 15 -8.70 6.74 -6.80
C SER A 15 -7.80 5.65 -6.22
N TYR A 16 -7.11 5.93 -5.14
CA TYR A 16 -6.18 4.97 -4.53
C TYR A 16 -6.16 5.09 -3.00
N GLN A 17 -5.58 4.06 -2.38
CA GLN A 17 -5.27 4.09 -0.95
C GLN A 17 -3.83 3.62 -0.79
N ILE A 18 -3.13 4.18 0.19
CA ILE A 18 -1.77 3.77 0.51
C ILE A 18 -1.82 2.88 1.76
N LEU A 19 -1.23 1.69 1.65
CA LEU A 19 -1.12 0.78 2.78
C LEU A 19 0.33 0.74 3.23
N ASP A 20 0.57 1.14 4.48
CA ASP A 20 1.90 1.13 5.06
C ASP A 20 2.06 -0.14 5.91
N ILE A 21 2.83 -1.08 5.41
CA ILE A 21 3.05 -2.37 6.08
C ILE A 21 4.34 -2.42 6.88
N ARG A 22 4.97 -1.25 7.11
CA ARG A 22 6.17 -1.16 7.95
C ARG A 22 5.79 -1.43 9.41
N ASN A 23 6.80 -1.69 10.25
CA ASN A 23 6.55 -1.90 11.68
C ASN A 23 6.26 -0.56 12.39
N GLU A 24 5.75 -0.63 13.62
CA GLU A 24 5.37 0.55 14.40
C GLU A 24 6.54 1.50 14.64
N THR A 25 7.73 0.99 14.84
CA THR A 25 8.92 1.81 15.07
C THR A 25 9.24 2.65 13.83
N GLU A 26 9.19 2.03 12.66
CA GLU A 26 9.46 2.73 11.41
C GLU A 26 8.39 3.78 11.12
N ILE A 27 7.13 3.45 11.34
CA ILE A 27 6.02 4.36 11.14
C ILE A 27 6.10 5.56 12.08
N SER A 28 6.56 5.34 13.31
CA SER A 28 6.70 6.44 14.29
C SER A 28 7.76 7.47 13.90
N HIS A 29 8.71 7.10 13.04
CA HIS A 29 9.73 8.02 12.52
C HIS A 29 9.25 8.84 11.32
N GLY A 30 8.09 8.58 10.83
CA GLY A 30 7.48 9.32 9.73
C GLY A 30 6.69 8.40 8.82
N ALA A 31 5.50 8.83 8.45
CA ALA A 31 4.62 8.07 7.55
C ALA A 31 4.06 9.02 6.49
N ILE A 32 3.64 8.45 5.37
CA ILE A 32 2.98 9.23 4.32
C ILE A 32 1.61 9.64 4.84
N PRO A 33 1.28 10.95 4.80
CA PRO A 33 -0.03 11.41 5.25
C PRO A 33 -1.17 10.69 4.54
N GLY A 34 -2.14 10.21 5.31
CA GLY A 34 -3.29 9.50 4.76
C GLY A 34 -3.08 8.02 4.53
N ALA A 35 -1.87 7.49 4.75
CA ALA A 35 -1.62 6.06 4.62
C ALA A 35 -2.29 5.28 5.75
N ILE A 36 -2.79 4.10 5.41
CA ILE A 36 -3.37 3.18 6.38
C ILE A 36 -2.25 2.29 6.90
N ALA A 37 -1.96 2.38 8.20
CA ALA A 37 -0.97 1.50 8.83
C ALA A 37 -1.63 0.15 9.09
N VAL A 38 -1.14 -0.90 8.47
CA VAL A 38 -1.73 -2.23 8.57
C VAL A 38 -0.66 -3.29 8.44
N ALA A 39 -0.71 -4.30 9.29
CA ALA A 39 0.20 -5.43 9.19
C ALA A 39 -0.19 -6.27 7.96
N GLU A 40 0.79 -6.90 7.33
CA GLU A 40 0.60 -7.70 6.13
C GLU A 40 -0.51 -8.75 6.30
N ASP A 41 -0.55 -9.41 7.45
CA ASP A 41 -1.54 -10.45 7.72
C ASP A 41 -2.91 -9.91 8.12
N ALA A 42 -3.04 -8.60 8.29
CA ALA A 42 -4.30 -7.95 8.67
C ALA A 42 -4.99 -7.23 7.50
N ILE A 43 -4.44 -7.36 6.30
CA ILE A 43 -5.00 -6.69 5.12
C ILE A 43 -6.35 -7.27 4.72
N ASP A 44 -6.47 -8.61 4.72
CA ASP A 44 -7.72 -9.26 4.33
C ASP A 44 -8.86 -8.88 5.29
N GLY A 45 -9.92 -8.34 4.72
CA GLY A 45 -11.09 -7.95 5.51
C GLY A 45 -10.92 -6.70 6.35
N HIS A 46 -9.84 -5.95 6.19
CA HIS A 46 -9.61 -4.73 6.95
C HIS A 46 -10.71 -3.70 6.62
N PRO A 47 -11.41 -3.17 7.64
CA PRO A 47 -12.61 -2.33 7.40
C PRO A 47 -12.33 -0.99 6.72
N GLU A 48 -11.11 -0.46 6.82
CA GLU A 48 -10.76 0.81 6.21
C GLU A 48 -10.24 0.69 4.79
N ILE A 49 -9.94 -0.53 4.33
CA ILE A 49 -9.41 -0.75 2.98
C ILE A 49 -10.54 -0.92 1.99
N ASP A 50 -10.52 -0.12 0.94
CA ASP A 50 -11.44 -0.25 -0.19
C ASP A 50 -10.76 -1.04 -1.30
N PHE A 51 -11.07 -2.32 -1.40
CA PHE A 51 -10.45 -3.23 -2.38
C PHE A 51 -10.89 -2.96 -3.82
N THR A 52 -11.80 -2.02 -4.04
CA THR A 52 -12.20 -1.61 -5.40
C THR A 52 -11.28 -0.51 -5.94
N LYS A 53 -10.46 0.09 -5.08
CA LYS A 53 -9.50 1.12 -5.47
C LYS A 53 -8.13 0.51 -5.72
N LYS A 54 -7.26 1.29 -6.38
CA LYS A 54 -5.86 0.91 -6.50
C LYS A 54 -5.22 0.97 -5.10
N LEU A 55 -4.55 -0.11 -4.69
CA LEU A 55 -3.83 -0.16 -3.43
C LEU A 55 -2.34 0.01 -3.69
N VAL A 56 -1.74 1.00 -3.04
CA VAL A 56 -0.30 1.30 -3.16
C VAL A 56 0.37 0.84 -1.88
N ILE A 57 1.18 -0.20 -1.98
CA ILE A 57 1.79 -0.85 -0.82
C ILE A 57 3.16 -0.22 -0.54
N CYS A 58 3.36 0.24 0.67
CA CYS A 58 4.59 0.88 1.12
C CYS A 58 5.29 0.03 2.18
N CYS A 59 6.56 -0.24 2.00
CA CYS A 59 7.39 -0.89 3.02
C CYS A 59 8.79 -0.28 3.01
N SER A 60 9.63 -0.66 4.00
CA SER A 60 10.95 -0.04 4.16
C SER A 60 11.95 -0.41 3.07
N ARG A 61 11.84 -1.60 2.49
CA ARG A 61 12.83 -2.10 1.51
C ARG A 61 12.28 -2.37 0.12
N GLY A 62 10.99 -2.25 -0.07
CA GLY A 62 10.36 -2.51 -1.36
C GLY A 62 10.13 -3.97 -1.70
N GLU A 63 10.80 -4.91 -1.04
CA GLU A 63 10.66 -6.34 -1.32
C GLU A 63 9.33 -6.90 -0.83
N HIS A 64 8.97 -6.61 0.41
CA HIS A 64 7.71 -7.05 0.99
C HIS A 64 6.52 -6.46 0.24
N SER A 65 6.62 -5.18 -0.12
CA SER A 65 5.51 -4.53 -0.83
C SER A 65 5.25 -5.15 -2.19
N VAL A 66 6.30 -5.59 -2.89
CA VAL A 66 6.13 -6.30 -4.17
C VAL A 66 5.39 -7.60 -3.96
N GLU A 67 5.79 -8.40 -2.97
CA GLU A 67 5.14 -9.68 -2.67
C GLU A 67 3.66 -9.50 -2.28
N VAL A 68 3.38 -8.51 -1.44
CA VAL A 68 2.01 -8.22 -1.02
C VAL A 68 1.18 -7.77 -2.21
N ALA A 69 1.72 -6.89 -3.05
CA ALA A 69 1.01 -6.43 -4.24
C ALA A 69 0.70 -7.59 -5.19
N GLU A 70 1.66 -8.50 -5.42
CA GLU A 70 1.43 -9.67 -6.25
C GLU A 70 0.35 -10.58 -5.69
N THR A 71 0.35 -10.80 -4.39
CA THR A 71 -0.67 -11.62 -3.73
C THR A 71 -2.06 -11.01 -3.91
N LEU A 72 -2.16 -9.69 -3.76
CA LEU A 72 -3.43 -8.99 -3.96
C LEU A 72 -3.88 -9.04 -5.42
N GLU A 73 -2.96 -8.90 -6.35
CA GLU A 73 -3.29 -9.01 -7.78
C GLU A 73 -3.84 -10.39 -8.14
N GLU A 74 -3.29 -11.44 -7.53
CA GLU A 74 -3.80 -12.80 -7.73
C GLU A 74 -5.26 -12.95 -7.27
N LYS A 75 -5.68 -12.11 -6.32
CA LYS A 75 -7.07 -12.10 -5.82
C LYS A 75 -7.96 -11.14 -6.61
N GLY A 76 -7.45 -10.54 -7.67
CA GLY A 76 -8.21 -9.61 -8.49
C GLY A 76 -8.20 -8.16 -8.02
N VAL A 77 -7.33 -7.82 -7.07
CA VAL A 77 -7.21 -6.45 -6.55
C VAL A 77 -6.13 -5.70 -7.33
N ASP A 78 -6.39 -4.45 -7.70
CA ASP A 78 -5.41 -3.59 -8.36
C ASP A 78 -4.41 -3.10 -7.31
N ALA A 79 -3.24 -3.72 -7.25
CA ALA A 79 -2.23 -3.41 -6.26
C ALA A 79 -0.87 -3.22 -6.89
N VAL A 80 -0.13 -2.24 -6.40
CA VAL A 80 1.24 -1.93 -6.85
C VAL A 80 2.11 -1.63 -5.64
N SER A 81 3.42 -1.78 -5.79
CA SER A 81 4.35 -1.40 -4.71
C SER A 81 4.85 0.02 -4.94
N LEU A 82 5.04 0.77 -3.87
CA LEU A 82 5.64 2.10 -3.93
C LEU A 82 7.16 1.96 -3.96
N ASN A 83 7.76 2.48 -5.00
CA ASN A 83 9.22 2.44 -5.17
C ASN A 83 9.92 3.52 -4.37
#